data_8557ecef3c086dd6f4bcd7a997020041
#
_entry.id   8557ecef3c086dd6f4bcd7a997020041
#
_cell.length_a   1.000
_cell.length_b   1.000
_cell.length_c   1.000
_cell.angle_alpha   90.00
_cell.angle_beta   90.00
_cell.angle_gamma   90.00
#
_symmetry.space_group_name_H-M   'P 1'
#
loop_
_entity.id
_entity.type
_entity.pdbx_description
1 polymer ?
#
loop_
_entity_poly.entity_id
_entity_poly.type
_entity_poly.pdbx_seq_one_letter_code
_entity_poly.pdbx_strand_id
1 'polypeptide(L)'
;MSLDEKTDEKKSLVAQLEEEGDIAADYLEGLLDIADLDGDIEITVENDRPNLVIEGGELNHLVGREGEVLDALQELTRLAVQTSTGERSRLMLDIDGFRADKRENLVKLAETSAEKVKEYGKALKLEPMNAFERKIIHDTIQKLGLTSESEGEDPDRCVVIQPA
;
A
#
# COMPACT_ATOMS: atom_id res chain seq x y z
N MET A 1 -18.84 19.05 -22.85
CA MET A 1 -17.59 19.46 -22.20
C MET A 1 -16.49 19.63 -23.24
N SER A 2 -15.90 20.82 -23.25
CA SER A 2 -14.77 21.09 -24.14
C SER A 2 -13.48 20.45 -23.63
N LEU A 3 -12.49 20.31 -24.50
CA LEU A 3 -11.17 19.80 -24.10
C LEU A 3 -10.50 20.71 -23.06
N ASP A 4 -10.76 22.02 -23.15
CA ASP A 4 -10.22 23.00 -22.22
C ASP A 4 -10.82 22.86 -20.82
N GLU A 5 -12.12 22.61 -20.70
CA GLU A 5 -12.78 22.36 -19.41
C GLU A 5 -12.24 21.10 -18.71
N LYS A 6 -12.03 20.01 -19.45
CA LYS A 6 -11.43 18.78 -18.90
C LYS A 6 -10.00 18.98 -18.45
N THR A 7 -9.25 19.81 -19.15
CA THR A 7 -7.87 20.13 -18.80
C THR A 7 -7.80 20.96 -17.52
N ASP A 8 -8.72 21.92 -17.37
CA ASP A 8 -8.80 22.77 -16.19
C ASP A 8 -9.27 21.98 -14.96
N GLU A 9 -10.25 21.11 -15.09
CA GLU A 9 -10.68 20.21 -14.02
C GLU A 9 -9.53 19.28 -13.56
N LYS A 10 -8.75 18.77 -14.50
CA LYS A 10 -7.60 17.90 -14.21
C LYS A 10 -6.49 18.63 -13.46
N LYS A 11 -6.20 19.88 -13.85
CA LYS A 11 -5.23 20.75 -13.17
C LYS A 11 -5.73 21.11 -11.76
N SER A 12 -7.02 21.39 -11.59
CA SER A 12 -7.63 21.67 -10.29
C SER A 12 -7.55 20.45 -9.35
N LEU A 13 -7.79 19.24 -9.87
CA LEU A 13 -7.66 18.01 -9.10
C LEU A 13 -6.20 17.78 -8.65
N VAL A 14 -5.23 17.94 -9.54
CA VAL A 14 -3.82 17.81 -9.20
C VAL A 14 -3.42 18.80 -8.11
N ALA A 15 -3.82 20.07 -8.23
CA ALA A 15 -3.55 21.09 -7.22
C ALA A 15 -4.14 20.72 -5.86
N GLN A 16 -5.37 20.18 -5.84
CA GLN A 16 -6.02 19.70 -4.62
C GLN A 16 -5.24 18.54 -3.98
N LEU A 17 -4.79 17.59 -4.78
CA LEU A 17 -4.01 16.44 -4.30
C LEU A 17 -2.63 16.86 -3.79
N GLU A 18 -1.99 17.82 -4.43
CA GLU A 18 -0.74 18.41 -3.95
C GLU A 18 -0.93 19.11 -2.60
N GLU A 19 -2.02 19.85 -2.41
CA GLU A 19 -2.38 20.46 -1.13
C GLU A 19 -2.59 19.41 -0.03
N GLU A 20 -3.31 18.33 -0.33
CA GLU A 20 -3.46 17.21 0.60
C GLU A 20 -2.11 16.62 1.00
N GLY A 21 -1.21 16.44 0.04
CA GLY A 21 0.15 15.97 0.27
C GLY A 21 0.96 16.89 1.17
N ASP A 22 0.87 18.19 0.97
CA ASP A 22 1.56 19.20 1.79
C ASP A 22 1.06 19.20 3.22
N ILE A 23 -0.26 19.12 3.43
CA ILE A 23 -0.87 19.04 4.76
C ILE A 23 -0.41 17.75 5.47
N ALA A 24 -0.42 16.64 4.76
CA ALA A 24 0.05 15.36 5.28
C ALA A 24 1.53 15.41 5.68
N ALA A 25 2.37 16.01 4.84
CA ALA A 25 3.80 16.16 5.12
C ALA A 25 4.04 17.03 6.35
N ASP A 26 3.32 18.13 6.49
CA ASP A 26 3.42 19.00 7.68
C ASP A 26 3.04 18.25 8.97
N TYR A 27 1.99 17.46 8.92
CA TYR A 27 1.57 16.61 10.05
C TYR A 27 2.65 15.60 10.42
N LEU A 28 3.22 14.91 9.44
CA LEU A 28 4.26 13.90 9.65
C LEU A 28 5.58 14.51 10.11
N GLU A 29 5.97 15.67 9.58
CA GLU A 29 7.15 16.41 10.05
C GLU A 29 7.01 16.79 11.51
N GLY A 30 5.84 17.29 11.91
CA GLY A 30 5.53 17.60 13.30
C GLY A 30 5.64 16.38 14.21
N LEU A 31 5.14 15.24 13.77
CA LEU A 31 5.23 13.98 14.51
C LEU A 31 6.69 13.51 14.65
N LEU A 32 7.47 13.57 13.59
CA LEU A 32 8.89 13.21 13.62
C LEU A 32 9.66 14.11 14.59
N ASP A 33 9.40 15.41 14.56
CA ASP A 33 10.03 16.37 15.48
C ASP A 33 9.72 16.08 16.94
N ILE A 34 8.45 15.80 17.25
CA ILE A 34 8.01 15.47 18.61
C ILE A 34 8.65 14.17 19.10
N ALA A 35 8.79 13.19 18.22
CA ALA A 35 9.38 11.90 18.51
C ALA A 35 10.91 11.91 18.50
N ASP A 36 11.54 13.03 18.13
CA ASP A 36 12.99 13.20 17.97
C ASP A 36 13.56 12.20 16.96
N LEU A 37 12.88 12.09 15.81
CA LEU A 37 13.25 11.21 14.72
C LEU A 37 13.64 12.03 13.48
N ASP A 38 14.62 11.54 12.74
CA ASP A 38 15.03 12.10 11.46
C ASP A 38 14.41 11.28 10.32
N GLY A 39 13.81 11.99 9.38
CA GLY A 39 13.26 11.36 8.18
C GLY A 39 13.04 12.39 7.09
N ASP A 40 13.33 11.99 5.86
CA ASP A 40 13.08 12.80 4.66
C ASP A 40 11.74 12.37 4.06
N ILE A 41 10.85 13.34 3.80
CA ILE A 41 9.52 13.08 3.26
C ILE A 41 9.50 13.48 1.79
N GLU A 42 9.17 12.52 0.93
CA GLU A 42 8.95 12.75 -0.49
C GLU A 42 7.45 12.63 -0.81
N ILE A 43 6.94 13.58 -1.59
CA ILE A 43 5.53 13.63 -1.98
C ILE A 43 5.44 13.47 -3.48
N THR A 44 4.62 12.52 -3.92
CA THR A 44 4.26 12.36 -5.33
C THR A 44 2.73 12.26 -5.47
N VAL A 45 2.21 12.56 -6.65
CA VAL A 45 0.80 12.37 -6.96
C VAL A 45 0.69 11.34 -8.09
N GLU A 46 0.16 10.18 -7.77
CA GLU A 46 -0.02 9.07 -8.71
C GLU A 46 -1.36 8.37 -8.44
N ASN A 47 -2.00 7.89 -9.50
CA ASN A 47 -3.29 7.18 -9.40
C ASN A 47 -4.38 8.00 -8.68
N ASP A 48 -4.43 9.30 -8.95
CA ASP A 48 -5.38 10.25 -8.35
C ASP A 48 -5.34 10.27 -6.81
N ARG A 49 -4.14 10.12 -6.24
CA ARG A 49 -3.91 10.21 -4.79
C ARG A 49 -2.52 10.73 -4.47
N PRO A 50 -2.36 11.40 -3.31
CA PRO A 50 -1.02 11.71 -2.82
C PRO A 50 -0.34 10.45 -2.30
N ASN A 51 0.94 10.33 -2.61
CA ASN A 51 1.80 9.28 -2.09
C ASN A 51 2.95 9.92 -1.34
N LEU A 52 3.13 9.55 -0.08
CA LEU A 52 4.19 10.05 0.77
C LEU A 52 5.11 8.91 1.15
N VAL A 53 6.39 9.12 1.01
CA VAL A 53 7.42 8.18 1.45
C VAL A 53 8.33 8.88 2.45
N ILE A 54 8.52 8.27 3.62
CA ILE A 54 9.47 8.73 4.62
C ILE A 54 10.66 7.81 4.58
N GLU A 55 11.84 8.39 4.40
CA GLU A 55 13.11 7.65 4.41
C GLU A 55 13.97 8.13 5.57
N GLY A 56 14.49 7.18 6.34
CA GLY A 56 15.37 7.45 7.46
C GLY A 56 15.93 6.15 8.04
N GLY A 57 17.07 6.22 8.69
CA GLY A 57 17.79 5.03 9.12
C GLY A 57 17.22 4.31 10.34
N GLU A 58 16.31 4.92 11.11
CA GLU A 58 15.87 4.40 12.40
C GLU A 58 14.36 4.57 12.61
N LEU A 59 13.56 4.23 11.58
CA LEU A 59 12.12 4.39 11.58
C LEU A 59 11.34 3.06 11.74
N ASN A 60 12.00 1.98 12.07
CA ASN A 60 11.40 0.65 12.16
C ASN A 60 10.20 0.58 13.14
N HIS A 61 10.25 1.31 14.24
CA HIS A 61 9.16 1.33 15.20
C HIS A 61 7.92 2.08 14.71
N LEU A 62 8.06 2.94 13.69
CA LEU A 62 6.93 3.58 13.00
C LEU A 62 6.28 2.66 11.97
N VAL A 63 6.95 1.61 11.58
CA VAL A 63 6.39 0.55 10.73
C VAL A 63 5.67 -0.47 11.60
N GLY A 64 6.31 -0.90 12.67
CA GLY A 64 5.79 -1.89 13.59
C GLY A 64 5.80 -3.30 13.01
N ARG A 65 5.24 -4.24 13.77
CA ARG A 65 5.14 -5.63 13.34
C ARG A 65 4.19 -5.77 12.16
N GLU A 66 4.69 -6.28 11.04
CA GLU A 66 3.92 -6.47 9.81
C GLU A 66 3.26 -5.19 9.25
N GLY A 67 3.76 -4.03 9.63
CA GLY A 67 3.25 -2.74 9.18
C GLY A 67 2.04 -2.21 9.96
N GLU A 68 1.73 -2.77 11.12
CA GLU A 68 0.59 -2.33 11.95
C GLU A 68 0.68 -0.86 12.34
N VAL A 69 1.86 -0.39 12.75
CA VAL A 69 2.06 1.01 13.14
C VAL A 69 1.98 1.91 11.92
N LEU A 70 2.56 1.49 10.81
CA LEU A 70 2.49 2.22 9.54
C LEU A 70 1.03 2.39 9.08
N ASP A 71 0.22 1.34 9.15
CA ASP A 71 -1.20 1.41 8.79
C ASP A 71 -1.97 2.37 9.69
N ALA A 72 -1.71 2.34 11.01
CA ALA A 72 -2.31 3.27 11.96
C ALA A 72 -1.88 4.72 11.69
N LEU A 73 -0.60 4.93 11.41
CA LEU A 73 -0.07 6.25 11.09
C LEU A 73 -0.66 6.81 9.79
N GLN A 74 -0.86 5.97 8.78
CA GLN A 74 -1.55 6.35 7.55
C GLN A 74 -2.98 6.83 7.83
N GLU A 75 -3.73 6.11 8.65
CA GLU A 75 -5.09 6.51 9.03
C GLU A 75 -5.12 7.82 9.80
N LEU A 76 -4.21 8.01 10.76
CA LEU A 76 -4.08 9.27 11.49
C LEU A 76 -3.74 10.43 10.55
N THR A 77 -2.86 10.22 9.59
CA THR A 77 -2.47 11.22 8.61
C THR A 77 -3.66 11.59 7.70
N ARG A 78 -4.43 10.59 7.25
CA ARG A 78 -5.67 10.81 6.50
C ARG A 78 -6.68 11.64 7.28
N LEU A 79 -6.85 11.37 8.56
CA LEU A 79 -7.74 12.12 9.44
C LEU A 79 -7.25 13.57 9.62
N ALA A 80 -5.95 13.79 9.74
CA ALA A 80 -5.39 15.15 9.83
C ALA A 80 -5.68 15.95 8.56
N VAL A 81 -5.54 15.34 7.37
CA VAL A 81 -5.90 15.96 6.10
C VAL A 81 -7.40 16.27 6.04
N GLN A 82 -8.24 15.31 6.42
CA GLN A 82 -9.70 15.48 6.43
C GLN A 82 -10.13 16.62 7.37
N THR A 83 -9.51 16.74 8.52
CA THR A 83 -9.77 17.83 9.48
C THR A 83 -9.46 19.20 8.87
N SER A 84 -8.39 19.27 8.07
CA SER A 84 -7.96 20.51 7.44
C SER A 84 -8.76 20.87 6.18
N THR A 85 -9.10 19.90 5.34
CA THR A 85 -9.77 20.12 4.04
C THR A 85 -11.29 19.93 4.08
N GLY A 86 -11.80 19.19 5.07
CA GLY A 86 -13.21 18.81 5.15
C GLY A 86 -13.57 17.59 4.31
N GLU A 87 -12.65 17.03 3.58
CA GLU A 87 -12.86 15.88 2.69
C GLU A 87 -11.93 14.72 3.02
N ARG A 88 -12.39 13.50 2.77
CA ARG A 88 -11.58 12.29 2.96
C ARG A 88 -10.40 12.28 1.98
N SER A 89 -9.23 11.96 2.49
CA SER A 89 -8.04 11.73 1.69
C SER A 89 -7.81 10.24 1.44
N ARG A 90 -7.35 9.92 0.24
CA ARG A 90 -6.96 8.56 -0.15
C ARG A 90 -5.44 8.41 -0.17
N LEU A 91 -4.73 9.31 0.52
CA LEU A 91 -3.27 9.27 0.55
C LEU A 91 -2.73 7.90 0.95
N MET A 92 -1.57 7.57 0.41
CA MET A 92 -0.81 6.39 0.79
C MET A 92 0.48 6.84 1.47
N LEU A 93 0.83 6.19 2.56
CA LEU A 93 2.06 6.43 3.29
C LEU A 93 2.92 5.17 3.30
N ASP A 94 4.18 5.32 2.96
CA ASP A 94 5.18 4.27 3.12
C ASP A 94 6.38 4.78 3.91
N ILE A 95 7.08 3.88 4.57
CA ILE A 95 8.28 4.18 5.34
C ILE A 95 9.38 3.21 4.93
N ASP A 96 10.52 3.75 4.48
CA ASP A 96 11.71 3.00 4.07
C ASP A 96 11.43 1.88 3.06
N GLY A 97 10.42 2.08 2.19
CA GLY A 97 10.07 1.11 1.17
C GLY A 97 9.39 -0.16 1.68
N PHE A 98 8.86 -0.14 2.90
CA PHE A 98 8.23 -1.32 3.52
C PHE A 98 7.12 -1.93 2.66
N ARG A 99 6.20 -1.09 2.13
CA ARG A 99 5.09 -1.60 1.31
C ARG A 99 5.56 -2.14 -0.03
N ALA A 100 6.54 -1.47 -0.65
CA ALA A 100 7.13 -1.91 -1.91
C ALA A 100 7.86 -3.25 -1.74
N ASP A 101 8.66 -3.40 -0.67
CA ASP A 101 9.36 -4.64 -0.35
C ASP A 101 8.38 -5.77 -0.04
N LYS A 102 7.33 -5.49 0.70
CA LYS A 102 6.29 -6.47 1.01
C LYS A 102 5.59 -6.97 -0.25
N ARG A 103 5.25 -6.06 -1.16
CA ARG A 103 4.66 -6.41 -2.46
C ARG A 103 5.61 -7.30 -3.27
N GLU A 104 6.87 -6.93 -3.36
CA GLU A 104 7.89 -7.71 -4.08
C GLU A 104 8.04 -9.11 -3.48
N ASN A 105 8.10 -9.22 -2.16
CA ASN A 105 8.19 -10.50 -1.46
C ASN A 105 6.95 -11.39 -1.71
N LEU A 106 5.77 -10.81 -1.76
CA LEU A 106 4.53 -11.54 -2.07
C LEU A 106 4.52 -12.02 -3.53
N VAL A 107 4.99 -11.21 -4.46
CA VAL A 107 5.14 -11.61 -5.86
C VAL A 107 6.12 -12.78 -5.98
N LYS A 108 7.25 -12.72 -5.32
CA LYS A 108 8.23 -13.82 -5.29
C LYS A 108 7.64 -15.10 -4.68
N LEU A 109 6.90 -14.96 -3.59
CA LEU A 109 6.20 -16.10 -2.97
C LEU A 109 5.23 -16.75 -3.95
N ALA A 110 4.44 -15.95 -4.65
CA ALA A 110 3.50 -16.45 -5.65
C ALA A 110 4.21 -17.16 -6.81
N GLU A 111 5.30 -16.59 -7.32
CA GLU A 111 6.12 -17.19 -8.39
C GLU A 111 6.70 -18.54 -7.96
N THR A 112 7.34 -18.59 -6.81
CA THR A 112 7.93 -19.83 -6.26
C THR A 112 6.86 -20.88 -6.01
N SER A 113 5.72 -20.48 -5.47
CA SER A 113 4.59 -21.39 -5.20
C SER A 113 3.97 -21.92 -6.49
N ALA A 114 3.84 -21.07 -7.52
CA ALA A 114 3.35 -21.48 -8.84
C ALA A 114 4.26 -22.52 -9.48
N GLU A 115 5.56 -22.36 -9.36
CA GLU A 115 6.53 -23.36 -9.86
C GLU A 115 6.34 -24.72 -9.19
N LYS A 116 6.15 -24.74 -7.87
CA LYS A 116 5.88 -25.96 -7.12
C LYS A 116 4.57 -26.64 -7.56
N VAL A 117 3.51 -25.87 -7.76
CA VAL A 117 2.22 -26.39 -8.24
C VAL A 117 2.35 -26.99 -9.62
N LYS A 118 3.08 -26.34 -10.53
CA LYS A 118 3.33 -26.84 -11.89
C LYS A 118 4.18 -28.12 -11.89
N GLU A 119 5.19 -28.18 -11.02
CA GLU A 119 6.10 -29.34 -10.93
C GLU A 119 5.40 -30.56 -10.34
N TYR A 120 4.68 -30.39 -9.23
CA TYR A 120 4.06 -31.50 -8.49
C TYR A 120 2.64 -31.82 -8.93
N GLY A 121 1.96 -30.94 -9.67
CA GLY A 121 0.59 -31.13 -10.14
C GLY A 121 -0.45 -31.18 -9.00
N LYS A 122 -0.14 -30.62 -7.85
CA LYS A 122 -1.00 -30.61 -6.68
C LYS A 122 -1.28 -29.19 -6.21
N ALA A 123 -2.46 -28.96 -5.65
CA ALA A 123 -2.81 -27.69 -5.03
C ALA A 123 -1.87 -27.37 -3.86
N LEU A 124 -1.54 -26.10 -3.69
CA LEU A 124 -0.70 -25.61 -2.61
C LEU A 124 -1.46 -24.56 -1.80
N LYS A 125 -1.54 -24.79 -0.49
CA LYS A 125 -2.14 -23.87 0.46
C LYS A 125 -1.05 -23.02 1.09
N LEU A 126 -1.22 -21.70 1.00
CA LEU A 126 -0.31 -20.74 1.61
C LEU A 126 -0.72 -20.42 3.05
N GLU A 127 0.17 -19.77 3.79
CA GLU A 127 -0.15 -19.30 5.14
C GLU A 127 -1.24 -18.22 5.12
N PRO A 128 -1.96 -18.04 6.23
CA PRO A 128 -2.96 -16.97 6.34
C PRO A 128 -2.37 -15.60 6.06
N MET A 129 -3.14 -14.76 5.38
CA MET A 129 -2.77 -13.40 5.05
C MET A 129 -4.00 -12.51 4.90
N ASN A 130 -3.80 -11.20 4.99
CA ASN A 130 -4.90 -10.24 4.86
C ASN A 130 -5.39 -10.12 3.41
N ALA A 131 -6.51 -9.42 3.21
CA ALA A 131 -7.15 -9.27 1.90
C ALA A 131 -6.24 -8.60 0.86
N PHE A 132 -5.47 -7.59 1.25
CA PHE A 132 -4.53 -6.91 0.36
C PHE A 132 -3.42 -7.86 -0.11
N GLU A 133 -2.84 -8.61 0.80
CA GLU A 133 -1.80 -9.59 0.50
C GLU A 133 -2.33 -10.70 -0.42
N ARG A 134 -3.51 -11.23 -0.11
CA ARG A 134 -4.15 -12.26 -0.94
C ARG A 134 -4.42 -11.76 -2.37
N LYS A 135 -4.82 -10.51 -2.52
CA LYS A 135 -5.03 -9.92 -3.85
C LYS A 135 -3.76 -9.92 -4.70
N ILE A 136 -2.64 -9.56 -4.11
CA ILE A 136 -1.34 -9.57 -4.80
C ILE A 136 -0.99 -10.99 -5.28
N ILE A 137 -1.20 -11.98 -4.42
CA ILE A 137 -0.99 -13.40 -4.77
C ILE A 137 -1.90 -13.81 -5.93
N HIS A 138 -3.21 -13.55 -5.83
CA HIS A 138 -4.18 -13.92 -6.88
C HIS A 138 -3.83 -13.29 -8.23
N ASP A 139 -3.51 -12.00 -8.25
CA ASP A 139 -3.15 -11.29 -9.47
C ASP A 139 -1.88 -11.87 -10.11
N THR A 140 -0.88 -12.21 -9.31
CA THR A 140 0.36 -12.81 -9.78
C THR A 140 0.13 -14.23 -10.32
N ILE A 141 -0.63 -15.05 -9.61
CA ILE A 141 -0.96 -16.42 -10.03
C ILE A 141 -1.73 -16.41 -11.34
N GLN A 142 -2.67 -15.50 -11.51
CA GLN A 142 -3.42 -15.34 -12.77
C GLN A 142 -2.50 -15.02 -13.94
N LYS A 143 -1.53 -14.13 -13.74
CA LYS A 143 -0.53 -13.78 -14.77
C LYS A 143 0.34 -14.97 -15.14
N LEU A 144 0.56 -15.90 -14.23
CA LEU A 144 1.35 -17.11 -14.44
C LEU A 144 0.54 -18.27 -15.06
N GLY A 145 -0.73 -18.05 -15.37
CA GLY A 145 -1.59 -19.02 -16.02
C GLY A 145 -2.20 -20.08 -15.12
N LEU A 146 -2.15 -19.88 -13.82
CA LEU A 146 -2.79 -20.74 -12.82
C LEU A 146 -4.03 -20.06 -12.22
N THR A 147 -4.81 -20.82 -11.50
CA THR A 147 -5.96 -20.32 -10.73
C THR A 147 -5.71 -20.42 -9.23
N SER A 148 -6.35 -19.56 -8.47
CA SER A 148 -6.26 -19.57 -7.01
C SER A 148 -7.57 -19.15 -6.38
N GLU A 149 -7.81 -19.64 -5.18
CA GLU A 149 -8.99 -19.33 -4.38
C GLU A 149 -8.59 -18.97 -2.95
N SER A 150 -9.38 -18.13 -2.30
CA SER A 150 -9.23 -17.87 -0.86
C SER A 150 -10.12 -18.81 -0.07
N GLU A 151 -9.59 -19.44 0.97
CA GLU A 151 -10.29 -20.35 1.85
C GLU A 151 -10.22 -19.90 3.31
N GLY A 152 -11.23 -20.27 4.08
CA GLY A 152 -11.30 -19.98 5.50
C GLY A 152 -11.90 -18.62 5.81
N GLU A 153 -11.85 -18.27 7.09
CA GLU A 153 -12.34 -16.99 7.61
C GLU A 153 -11.20 -16.23 8.28
N ASP A 154 -11.27 -14.89 8.24
CA ASP A 154 -10.29 -14.07 8.92
C ASP A 154 -10.26 -14.36 10.45
N PRO A 155 -9.11 -14.41 11.10
CA PRO A 155 -7.76 -14.10 10.60
C PRO A 155 -7.03 -15.24 9.88
N ASP A 156 -7.63 -16.41 9.77
CA ASP A 156 -6.99 -17.63 9.22
C ASP A 156 -7.20 -17.83 7.72
N ARG A 157 -7.79 -16.84 7.06
CA ARG A 157 -8.07 -16.91 5.63
C ARG A 157 -6.78 -16.92 4.80
N CYS A 158 -6.68 -17.86 3.88
CA CYS A 158 -5.49 -18.13 3.09
C CYS A 158 -5.79 -18.31 1.60
N VAL A 159 -4.74 -18.32 0.80
CA VAL A 159 -4.81 -18.60 -0.64
C VAL A 159 -4.46 -20.06 -0.90
N VAL A 160 -5.24 -20.71 -1.75
CA VAL A 160 -4.95 -22.04 -2.29
C VAL A 160 -4.73 -21.91 -3.80
N ILE A 161 -3.57 -22.32 -4.27
CA ILE A 161 -3.19 -22.28 -5.68
C ILE A 161 -3.54 -23.65 -6.29
N GLN A 162 -4.32 -23.63 -7.36
CA GLN A 162 -4.77 -24.84 -8.03
C GLN A 162 -3.88 -25.16 -9.25
N PRO A 163 -3.61 -26.45 -9.53
CA PRO A 163 -2.92 -26.83 -10.74
C PRO A 163 -3.81 -26.55 -11.97
N ALA A 164 -3.17 -26.33 -13.09
CA ALA A 164 -3.85 -26.07 -14.35
C ALA A 164 -4.62 -27.31 -14.85
#